data_39788cbaefc4d7dfe291661e120ab64c
#
_entry.id   39788cbaefc4d7dfe291661e120ab64c
#
_cell.length_a   1.000
_cell.length_b   1.000
_cell.length_c   1.000
_cell.angle_alpha   90.00
_cell.angle_beta   90.00
_cell.angle_gamma   90.00
#
_symmetry.space_group_name_H-M   'P 1'
#
loop_
_entity.id
_entity.type
_entity.pdbx_description
1 polymer ?
#
loop_
_entity_poly.entity_id
_entity_poly.type
_entity_poly.pdbx_seq_one_letter_code
_entity_poly.pdbx_strand_id
1 'polypeptide(L)'
;VGSEMCIRDRLRGVIAGILVTVVYFASLRIMPLSELFDTCTNGIKIMVPVLAMLLALFVFVEANDRIGLTEYVIQAVKPYMNATMLPVIVFVTMSAVSFATGSNWGVIAIAMPVAFPLAQAYDVSIPLVIGALLSASGFGSHACFYSDSTVLSAQGAGCNTYQHAVTQLPYALIAAGI
;
A
#
# COMPACT_ATOMS: atom_id res chain seq x y z
N VAL A 1 2.95 -1.02 22.62
CA VAL A 1 4.00 -0.03 23.01
C VAL A 1 5.01 0.19 21.88
N GLY A 2 5.37 -0.84 21.09
CA GLY A 2 6.37 -0.71 20.01
C GLY A 2 5.88 0.02 18.74
N SER A 3 4.62 -0.12 18.37
CA SER A 3 4.09 0.46 17.12
C SER A 3 3.91 1.98 17.19
N GLU A 4 3.46 2.52 18.31
CA GLU A 4 3.30 3.96 18.49
C GLU A 4 4.64 4.71 18.51
N MET A 5 5.67 4.10 19.08
CA MET A 5 7.02 4.65 19.10
C MET A 5 7.60 4.74 17.68
N CYS A 6 7.38 3.72 16.86
CA CYS A 6 7.84 3.68 15.48
C CYS A 6 7.15 4.75 14.60
N ILE A 7 5.85 4.98 14.78
CA ILE A 7 5.09 6.01 14.04
C ILE A 7 5.57 7.41 14.44
N ARG A 8 5.77 7.65 15.74
CA ARG A 8 6.28 8.93 16.25
C ARG A 8 7.70 9.23 15.76
N ASP A 9 8.55 8.23 15.69
CA ASP A 9 9.92 8.41 15.22
C ASP A 9 9.98 8.68 13.71
N ARG A 10 9.12 8.05 12.92
CA ARG A 10 8.97 8.36 11.48
C ARG A 10 8.51 9.81 11.27
N LEU A 11 7.50 10.24 12.01
CA LEU A 11 6.99 11.62 11.91
C LEU A 11 8.06 12.64 12.30
N ARG A 12 8.81 12.39 13.38
CA ARG A 12 9.95 13.22 13.81
C ARG A 12 11.04 13.26 12.74
N GLY A 13 11.37 12.11 12.13
CA GLY A 13 12.34 12.02 11.05
C GLY A 13 11.94 12.84 9.83
N VAL A 14 10.67 12.78 9.41
CA VAL A 14 10.14 13.58 8.29
C VAL A 14 10.19 15.08 8.62
N ILE A 15 9.73 15.49 9.81
CA ILE A 15 9.77 16.90 10.24
C ILE A 15 11.23 17.39 10.31
N ALA A 16 12.14 16.62 10.90
CA ALA A 16 13.55 16.96 10.96
C ALA A 16 14.16 17.09 9.55
N GLY A 17 13.82 16.17 8.63
CA GLY A 17 14.25 16.23 7.23
C GLY A 17 13.78 17.50 6.51
N ILE A 18 12.53 17.88 6.69
CA ILE A 18 11.96 19.12 6.13
C ILE A 18 12.72 20.34 6.72
N LEU A 19 12.88 20.40 8.02
CA LEU A 19 13.59 21.50 8.67
C LEU A 19 15.04 21.63 8.21
N VAL A 20 15.76 20.51 8.13
CA VAL A 20 17.15 20.48 7.62
C VAL A 20 17.18 20.97 6.18
N THR A 21 16.26 20.53 5.33
CA THR A 21 16.20 20.98 3.93
C THR A 21 15.94 22.47 3.84
N VAL A 22 14.97 23.00 4.59
CA VAL A 22 14.68 24.44 4.62
C VAL A 22 15.88 25.26 5.09
N VAL A 23 16.55 24.84 6.18
CA VAL A 23 17.76 25.49 6.69
C VAL A 23 18.90 25.42 5.68
N TYR A 24 19.08 24.28 5.02
CA TYR A 24 20.11 24.09 4.00
C TYR A 24 19.92 25.05 2.80
N PHE A 25 18.70 25.12 2.23
CA PHE A 25 18.40 26.02 1.13
C PHE A 25 18.52 27.50 1.52
N ALA A 26 18.07 27.85 2.73
CA ALA A 26 18.19 29.21 3.25
C ALA A 26 19.65 29.61 3.51
N SER A 27 20.48 28.71 4.04
CA SER A 27 21.90 28.99 4.36
C SER A 27 22.75 29.15 3.11
N LEU A 28 22.50 28.36 2.08
CA LEU A 28 23.18 28.44 0.79
C LEU A 28 22.63 29.57 -0.11
N ARG A 29 21.60 30.27 0.33
CA ARG A 29 20.93 31.34 -0.46
C ARG A 29 20.56 30.90 -1.87
N ILE A 30 20.16 29.64 -2.06
CA ILE A 30 19.78 29.07 -3.34
C ILE A 30 18.49 29.73 -3.84
N MET A 31 17.57 30.06 -2.92
CA MET A 31 16.36 30.80 -3.23
C MET A 31 16.00 31.77 -2.05
N PRO A 32 15.32 32.89 -2.36
CA PRO A 32 14.83 33.80 -1.32
C PRO A 32 13.79 33.12 -0.43
N LEU A 33 13.73 33.53 0.83
CA LEU A 33 12.81 32.95 1.83
C LEU A 33 11.33 33.00 1.37
N SER A 34 10.92 34.06 0.68
CA SER A 34 9.58 34.18 0.12
C SER A 34 9.25 33.08 -0.89
N GLU A 35 10.18 32.78 -1.79
CA GLU A 35 10.03 31.72 -2.81
C GLU A 35 10.01 30.33 -2.17
N LEU A 36 10.77 30.13 -1.08
CA LEU A 36 10.78 28.91 -0.32
C LEU A 36 9.40 28.65 0.34
N PHE A 37 8.79 29.67 0.94
CA PHE A 37 7.44 29.57 1.49
C PHE A 37 6.38 29.36 0.42
N ASP A 38 6.49 30.02 -0.73
CA ASP A 38 5.58 29.83 -1.86
C ASP A 38 5.68 28.41 -2.41
N THR A 39 6.88 27.85 -2.51
CA THR A 39 7.13 26.48 -2.94
C THR A 39 6.52 25.48 -1.95
N CYS A 40 6.71 25.67 -0.64
CA CYS A 40 6.08 24.84 0.38
C CYS A 40 4.54 24.91 0.31
N THR A 41 3.99 26.11 0.15
CA THR A 41 2.54 26.31 0.05
C THR A 41 1.97 25.66 -1.21
N ASN A 42 2.67 25.75 -2.33
CA ASN A 42 2.27 25.10 -3.57
C ASN A 42 2.37 23.56 -3.46
N GLY A 43 3.39 23.03 -2.79
CA GLY A 43 3.48 21.61 -2.45
C GLY A 43 2.27 21.13 -1.65
N ILE A 44 1.85 21.86 -0.65
CA ILE A 44 0.65 21.53 0.14
C ILE A 44 -0.61 21.57 -0.75
N LYS A 45 -0.77 22.59 -1.59
CA LYS A 45 -1.92 22.69 -2.51
C LYS A 45 -2.02 21.50 -3.47
N ILE A 46 -0.89 21.03 -3.99
CA ILE A 46 -0.82 19.86 -4.87
C ILE A 46 -1.23 18.58 -4.12
N MET A 47 -0.94 18.49 -2.81
CA MET A 47 -1.28 17.32 -2.00
C MET A 47 -2.75 17.28 -1.56
N VAL A 48 -3.49 18.37 -1.57
CA VAL A 48 -4.90 18.40 -1.12
C VAL A 48 -5.79 17.41 -1.90
N PRO A 49 -5.79 17.37 -3.24
CA PRO A 49 -6.58 16.39 -3.99
C PRO A 49 -6.17 14.94 -3.68
N VAL A 50 -4.86 14.70 -3.49
CA VAL A 50 -4.33 13.37 -3.13
C VAL A 50 -4.84 12.94 -1.77
N LEU A 51 -4.82 13.83 -0.77
CA LEU A 51 -5.35 13.55 0.56
C LEU A 51 -6.85 13.28 0.53
N ALA A 52 -7.61 14.03 -0.27
CA ALA A 52 -9.04 13.78 -0.46
C ALA A 52 -9.29 12.39 -1.08
N MET A 53 -8.50 11.99 -2.07
CA MET A 53 -8.57 10.66 -2.68
C MET A 53 -8.21 9.55 -1.68
N LEU A 54 -7.18 9.74 -0.87
CA LEU A 54 -6.79 8.79 0.18
C LEU A 54 -7.88 8.66 1.26
N LEU A 55 -8.52 9.75 1.66
CA LEU A 55 -9.65 9.70 2.60
C LEU A 55 -10.83 8.91 2.01
N ALA A 56 -11.16 9.13 0.73
CA ALA A 56 -12.19 8.36 0.05
C ALA A 56 -11.82 6.86 -0.03
N LEU A 57 -10.55 6.54 -0.28
CA LEU A 57 -10.04 5.17 -0.27
C LEU A 57 -10.20 4.52 1.11
N PHE A 58 -9.87 5.21 2.21
CA PHE A 58 -10.06 4.65 3.55
C PHE A 58 -11.53 4.37 3.85
N VAL A 59 -12.46 5.25 3.44
CA VAL A 59 -13.90 5.00 3.56
C VAL A 59 -14.31 3.78 2.74
N PHE A 60 -13.78 3.63 1.54
CA PHE A 60 -14.04 2.48 0.68
C PHE A 60 -13.53 1.16 1.29
N VAL A 61 -12.31 1.16 1.84
CA VAL A 61 -11.74 -0.01 2.55
C VAL A 61 -12.60 -0.38 3.75
N GLU A 62 -12.95 0.59 4.59
CA GLU A 62 -13.83 0.36 5.76
C GLU A 62 -15.20 -0.20 5.34
N ALA A 63 -15.77 0.28 4.24
CA ALA A 63 -17.02 -0.25 3.70
C ALA A 63 -16.88 -1.71 3.25
N ASN A 64 -15.78 -2.07 2.57
CA ASN A 64 -15.50 -3.44 2.16
C ASN A 64 -15.31 -4.37 3.37
N ASP A 65 -14.62 -3.90 4.42
CA ASP A 65 -14.43 -4.66 5.65
C ASP A 65 -15.77 -4.91 6.36
N ARG A 66 -16.65 -3.90 6.43
CA ARG A 66 -18.00 -4.06 7.03
C ARG A 66 -18.91 -5.00 6.24
N ILE A 67 -18.76 -5.09 4.93
CA ILE A 67 -19.49 -6.04 4.08
C ILE A 67 -18.92 -7.46 4.24
N GLY A 68 -17.71 -7.60 4.79
CA GLY A 68 -17.04 -8.89 4.96
C GLY A 68 -16.52 -9.47 3.65
N LEU A 69 -16.12 -8.62 2.70
CA LEU A 69 -15.65 -9.06 1.38
C LEU A 69 -14.49 -10.04 1.49
N THR A 70 -13.52 -9.74 2.34
CA THR A 70 -12.31 -10.57 2.50
C THR A 70 -12.65 -11.93 3.12
N GLU A 71 -13.49 -11.95 4.17
CA GLU A 71 -13.97 -13.20 4.78
C GLU A 71 -14.77 -14.04 3.80
N TYR A 72 -15.64 -13.40 3.01
CA TYR A 72 -16.41 -14.11 1.98
C TYR A 72 -15.50 -14.79 0.96
N VAL A 73 -14.49 -14.09 0.44
CA VAL A 73 -13.52 -14.64 -0.52
C VAL A 73 -12.76 -15.81 0.10
N ILE A 74 -12.28 -15.67 1.33
CA ILE A 74 -11.57 -16.75 2.05
C ILE A 74 -12.47 -17.99 2.20
N GLN A 75 -13.72 -17.82 2.60
CA GLN A 75 -14.67 -18.93 2.76
C GLN A 75 -14.98 -19.61 1.42
N ALA A 76 -15.13 -18.85 0.34
CA ALA A 76 -15.40 -19.38 -0.99
C ALA A 76 -14.24 -20.24 -1.53
N VAL A 77 -13.00 -19.91 -1.18
CA VAL A 77 -11.81 -20.61 -1.67
C VAL A 77 -11.41 -21.79 -0.77
N LYS A 78 -11.83 -21.79 0.49
CA LYS A 78 -11.49 -22.84 1.49
C LYS A 78 -11.70 -24.29 0.99
N PRO A 79 -12.76 -24.65 0.25
CA PRO A 79 -12.94 -26.01 -0.27
C PRO A 79 -11.88 -26.49 -1.25
N TYR A 80 -11.17 -25.56 -1.91
CA TYR A 80 -10.14 -25.85 -2.91
C TYR A 80 -8.73 -25.86 -2.33
N MET A 81 -8.58 -25.63 -1.01
CA MET A 81 -7.28 -25.54 -0.34
C MET A 81 -6.71 -26.94 -0.08
N ASN A 82 -5.51 -27.17 -0.60
CA ASN A 82 -4.63 -28.30 -0.28
C ASN A 82 -3.28 -27.76 0.18
N ALA A 83 -2.52 -28.54 0.96
CA ALA A 83 -1.22 -28.13 1.48
C ALA A 83 -0.29 -27.53 0.40
N THR A 84 -0.20 -28.18 -0.76
CA THR A 84 0.66 -27.75 -1.87
C THR A 84 0.13 -26.48 -2.57
N MET A 85 -1.19 -26.33 -2.67
CA MET A 85 -1.83 -25.22 -3.38
C MET A 85 -2.09 -24.00 -2.49
N LEU A 86 -2.02 -24.15 -1.16
CA LEU A 86 -2.34 -23.10 -0.21
C LEU A 86 -1.60 -21.79 -0.49
N PRO A 87 -0.26 -21.73 -0.71
CA PRO A 87 0.43 -20.48 -0.98
C PRO A 87 -0.02 -19.82 -2.28
N VAL A 88 -0.26 -20.63 -3.34
CA VAL A 88 -0.72 -20.14 -4.65
C VAL A 88 -2.13 -19.59 -4.56
N ILE A 89 -3.02 -20.28 -3.87
CA ILE A 89 -4.41 -19.84 -3.67
C ILE A 89 -4.43 -18.54 -2.86
N VAL A 90 -3.65 -18.45 -1.77
CA VAL A 90 -3.50 -17.24 -0.97
C VAL A 90 -2.98 -16.10 -1.85
N PHE A 91 -1.95 -16.35 -2.67
CA PHE A 91 -1.41 -15.33 -3.56
C PHE A 91 -2.47 -14.81 -4.55
N VAL A 92 -3.13 -15.69 -5.29
CA VAL A 92 -4.09 -15.31 -6.33
C VAL A 92 -5.32 -14.60 -5.74
N THR A 93 -5.90 -15.16 -4.67
CA THR A 93 -7.11 -14.59 -4.05
C THR A 93 -6.82 -13.26 -3.38
N MET A 94 -5.73 -13.16 -2.64
CA MET A 94 -5.39 -11.90 -1.95
C MET A 94 -4.89 -10.84 -2.93
N SER A 95 -4.29 -11.21 -4.05
CA SER A 95 -3.97 -10.29 -5.15
C SER A 95 -5.24 -9.68 -5.74
N ALA A 96 -6.26 -10.49 -5.99
CA ALA A 96 -7.55 -10.02 -6.50
C ALA A 96 -8.25 -9.09 -5.49
N VAL A 97 -8.24 -9.44 -4.20
CA VAL A 97 -8.81 -8.59 -3.13
C VAL A 97 -8.04 -7.28 -3.00
N SER A 98 -6.71 -7.33 -2.99
CA SER A 98 -5.86 -6.14 -2.91
C SER A 98 -6.04 -5.22 -4.13
N PHE A 99 -6.15 -5.80 -5.32
CA PHE A 99 -6.46 -5.06 -6.53
C PHE A 99 -7.84 -4.38 -6.45
N ALA A 100 -8.87 -5.13 -6.00
CA ALA A 100 -10.24 -4.63 -5.89
C ALA A 100 -10.43 -3.58 -4.79
N THR A 101 -9.66 -3.66 -3.71
CA THR A 101 -9.75 -2.70 -2.60
C THR A 101 -8.79 -1.53 -2.73
N GLY A 102 -7.73 -1.68 -3.52
CA GLY A 102 -6.62 -0.71 -3.62
C GLY A 102 -5.80 -0.58 -2.33
N SER A 103 -6.02 -1.46 -1.35
CA SER A 103 -5.39 -1.40 -0.04
C SER A 103 -4.36 -2.51 0.14
N ASN A 104 -3.12 -2.11 0.42
CA ASN A 104 -2.05 -3.04 0.76
C ASN A 104 -2.17 -3.50 2.24
N TRP A 105 -2.23 -2.55 3.15
CA TRP A 105 -2.20 -2.82 4.57
C TRP A 105 -3.50 -3.44 5.11
N GLY A 106 -4.65 -3.01 4.59
CA GLY A 106 -5.96 -3.54 4.97
C GLY A 106 -6.06 -5.04 4.69
N VAL A 107 -5.66 -5.47 3.49
CA VAL A 107 -5.67 -6.89 3.10
C VAL A 107 -4.76 -7.74 3.99
N ILE A 108 -3.56 -7.25 4.31
CA ILE A 108 -2.64 -7.94 5.23
C ILE A 108 -3.28 -8.09 6.62
N ALA A 109 -3.84 -7.00 7.16
CA ALA A 109 -4.41 -6.98 8.50
C ALA A 109 -5.56 -7.99 8.67
N ILE A 110 -6.42 -8.12 7.65
CA ILE A 110 -7.58 -9.00 7.69
C ILE A 110 -7.20 -10.45 7.34
N ALA A 111 -6.35 -10.65 6.35
CA ALA A 111 -5.99 -11.98 5.88
C ALA A 111 -4.99 -12.70 6.79
N MET A 112 -4.11 -11.98 7.50
CA MET A 112 -3.08 -12.59 8.36
C MET A 112 -3.67 -13.49 9.48
N PRO A 113 -4.72 -13.06 10.24
CA PRO A 113 -5.33 -13.90 11.26
C PRO A 113 -5.94 -15.20 10.73
N VAL A 114 -6.24 -15.26 9.44
CA VAL A 114 -6.79 -16.46 8.79
C VAL A 114 -5.69 -17.28 8.12
N ALA A 115 -4.75 -16.63 7.44
CA ALA A 115 -3.66 -17.32 6.73
C ALA A 115 -2.73 -18.07 7.69
N PHE A 116 -2.47 -17.53 8.86
CA PHE A 116 -1.59 -18.15 9.86
C PHE A 116 -2.17 -19.47 10.42
N PRO A 117 -3.40 -19.54 10.94
CA PRO A 117 -3.99 -20.81 11.37
C PRO A 117 -4.16 -21.83 10.24
N LEU A 118 -4.46 -21.35 9.01
CA LEU A 118 -4.53 -22.24 7.85
C LEU A 118 -3.19 -22.89 7.52
N ALA A 119 -2.09 -22.12 7.55
CA ALA A 119 -0.76 -22.65 7.36
C ALA A 119 -0.44 -23.76 8.37
N GLN A 120 -0.81 -23.57 9.64
CA GLN A 120 -0.65 -24.58 10.69
C GLN A 120 -1.53 -25.80 10.47
N ALA A 121 -2.80 -25.59 10.11
CA ALA A 121 -3.77 -26.70 9.92
C ALA A 121 -3.41 -27.61 8.75
N TYR A 122 -2.76 -27.10 7.71
CA TYR A 122 -2.32 -27.85 6.53
C TYR A 122 -0.84 -28.24 6.58
N ASP A 123 -0.14 -28.01 7.69
CA ASP A 123 1.31 -28.30 7.88
C ASP A 123 2.19 -27.67 6.78
N VAL A 124 1.83 -26.45 6.37
CA VAL A 124 2.58 -25.67 5.39
C VAL A 124 3.50 -24.70 6.08
N SER A 125 4.67 -24.46 5.49
CA SER A 125 5.64 -23.48 6.00
C SER A 125 4.99 -22.10 6.18
N ILE A 126 4.90 -21.64 7.43
CA ILE A 126 4.31 -20.34 7.79
C ILE A 126 4.99 -19.17 7.04
N PRO A 127 6.34 -19.09 6.97
CA PRO A 127 7.01 -18.06 6.19
C PRO A 127 6.61 -18.03 4.71
N LEU A 128 6.34 -19.20 4.11
CA LEU A 128 5.92 -19.30 2.72
C LEU A 128 4.53 -18.70 2.51
N VAL A 129 3.57 -19.01 3.38
CA VAL A 129 2.20 -18.50 3.29
C VAL A 129 2.17 -16.99 3.58
N ILE A 130 2.94 -16.52 4.57
CA ILE A 130 3.08 -15.10 4.87
C ILE A 130 3.75 -14.37 3.70
N GLY A 131 4.80 -14.95 3.12
CA GLY A 131 5.46 -14.41 1.93
C GLY A 131 4.50 -14.28 0.74
N ALA A 132 3.67 -15.30 0.49
CA ALA A 132 2.64 -15.28 -0.54
C ALA A 132 1.60 -14.17 -0.28
N LEU A 133 1.15 -14.01 0.96
CA LEU A 133 0.21 -12.95 1.34
C LEU A 133 0.82 -11.55 1.15
N LEU A 134 2.05 -11.32 1.60
CA LEU A 134 2.73 -10.04 1.44
C LEU A 134 2.97 -9.70 -0.03
N SER A 135 3.41 -10.68 -0.82
CA SER A 135 3.61 -10.51 -2.27
C SER A 135 2.29 -10.23 -2.99
N ALA A 136 1.20 -10.93 -2.61
CA ALA A 136 -0.13 -10.72 -3.15
C ALA A 136 -0.65 -9.32 -2.88
N SER A 137 -0.51 -8.83 -1.64
CA SER A 137 -0.97 -7.49 -1.29
C SER A 137 -0.15 -6.41 -2.01
N GLY A 138 1.16 -6.61 -2.12
CA GLY A 138 2.06 -5.72 -2.89
C GLY A 138 1.69 -5.70 -4.37
N PHE A 139 1.56 -6.87 -5.00
CA PHE A 139 1.15 -6.95 -6.41
C PHE A 139 -0.20 -6.29 -6.66
N GLY A 140 -1.23 -6.63 -5.89
CA GLY A 140 -2.58 -6.06 -6.07
C GLY A 140 -2.60 -4.55 -5.92
N SER A 141 -1.89 -4.02 -4.93
CA SER A 141 -1.74 -2.58 -4.71
C SER A 141 -1.00 -1.89 -5.87
N HIS A 142 0.08 -2.46 -6.39
CA HIS A 142 0.82 -1.88 -7.52
C HIS A 142 0.11 -2.05 -8.86
N ALA A 143 -0.69 -3.07 -9.05
CA ALA A 143 -1.51 -3.26 -10.24
C ALA A 143 -2.76 -2.36 -10.24
N CYS A 144 -3.22 -1.91 -9.09
CA CYS A 144 -4.43 -1.10 -8.93
C CYS A 144 -4.18 0.36 -9.32
N PHE A 145 -5.12 0.94 -10.11
CA PHE A 145 -5.02 2.29 -10.64
C PHE A 145 -5.27 3.39 -9.60
N TYR A 146 -5.94 3.08 -8.51
CA TYR A 146 -6.36 4.02 -7.46
C TYR A 146 -5.78 3.70 -6.07
N SER A 147 -4.84 2.77 -5.99
CA SER A 147 -4.18 2.46 -4.72
C SER A 147 -3.34 3.62 -4.20
N ASP A 148 -3.13 3.65 -2.91
CA ASP A 148 -2.29 4.63 -2.23
C ASP A 148 -0.86 4.65 -2.80
N SER A 149 -0.27 3.49 -3.05
CA SER A 149 1.07 3.36 -3.61
C SER A 149 1.18 3.94 -5.01
N THR A 150 0.21 3.65 -5.90
CA THR A 150 0.20 4.15 -7.28
C THR A 150 -0.03 5.66 -7.33
N VAL A 151 -0.98 6.16 -6.53
CA VAL A 151 -1.31 7.60 -6.49
C VAL A 151 -0.14 8.41 -5.94
N LEU A 152 0.44 8.01 -4.80
CA LEU A 152 1.56 8.73 -4.20
C LEU A 152 2.81 8.68 -5.07
N SER A 153 3.11 7.55 -5.73
CA SER A 153 4.24 7.43 -6.65
C SER A 153 4.08 8.33 -7.87
N ALA A 154 2.89 8.36 -8.46
CA ALA A 154 2.59 9.23 -9.60
C ALA A 154 2.74 10.72 -9.24
N GLN A 155 2.24 11.12 -8.08
CA GLN A 155 2.36 12.49 -7.59
C GLN A 155 3.83 12.85 -7.29
N GLY A 156 4.57 11.95 -6.65
CA GLY A 156 6.00 12.14 -6.39
C GLY A 156 6.83 12.28 -7.67
N ALA A 157 6.45 11.57 -8.73
CA ALA A 157 7.07 11.66 -10.06
C ALA A 157 6.55 12.83 -10.92
N GLY A 158 5.52 13.55 -10.48
CA GLY A 158 4.91 14.63 -11.24
C GLY A 158 4.20 14.18 -12.52
N CYS A 159 3.76 12.92 -12.58
CA CYS A 159 3.09 12.34 -13.75
C CYS A 159 1.61 12.04 -13.49
N ASN A 160 0.86 11.79 -14.57
CA ASN A 160 -0.54 11.40 -14.46
C ASN A 160 -0.66 9.99 -13.88
N THR A 161 -1.51 9.82 -12.85
CA THR A 161 -1.72 8.54 -12.15
C THR A 161 -2.10 7.40 -13.08
N TYR A 162 -2.97 7.65 -14.07
CA TYR A 162 -3.36 6.64 -15.05
C TYR A 162 -2.20 6.19 -15.92
N GLN A 163 -1.40 7.14 -16.44
CA GLN A 163 -0.22 6.83 -17.25
C GLN A 163 0.82 6.05 -16.45
N HIS A 164 1.02 6.43 -15.18
CA HIS A 164 1.91 5.70 -14.28
C HIS A 164 1.43 4.26 -14.08
N ALA A 165 0.16 4.07 -13.75
CA ALA A 165 -0.42 2.75 -13.53
C ALA A 165 -0.32 1.84 -14.77
N VAL A 166 -0.65 2.35 -15.97
CA VAL A 166 -0.56 1.59 -17.22
C VAL A 166 0.88 1.17 -17.54
N THR A 167 1.85 2.05 -17.30
CA THR A 167 3.27 1.73 -17.55
C THR A 167 3.84 0.80 -16.49
N GLN A 168 3.33 0.82 -15.26
CA GLN A 168 3.75 -0.06 -14.17
C GLN A 168 3.18 -1.48 -14.29
N LEU A 169 1.97 -1.62 -14.83
CA LEU A 169 1.23 -2.89 -14.89
C LEU A 169 2.03 -4.04 -15.54
N PRO A 170 2.70 -3.88 -16.70
CA PRO A 170 3.49 -4.94 -17.29
C PRO A 170 4.62 -5.45 -16.38
N TYR A 171 5.29 -4.55 -15.67
CA TYR A 171 6.34 -4.92 -14.71
C TYR A 171 5.79 -5.66 -13.50
N ALA A 172 4.64 -5.22 -12.99
CA ALA A 172 3.96 -5.90 -11.89
C ALA A 172 3.54 -7.33 -12.29
N LEU A 173 3.02 -7.52 -13.51
CA LEU A 173 2.64 -8.83 -14.04
C LEU A 173 3.85 -9.77 -14.21
N ILE A 174 4.96 -9.26 -14.73
CA ILE A 174 6.20 -10.05 -14.85
C ILE A 174 6.69 -10.47 -13.46
N ALA A 175 6.71 -9.54 -12.49
CA ALA A 175 7.14 -9.83 -11.13
C ALA A 175 6.22 -10.84 -10.42
N ALA A 176 4.93 -10.86 -10.74
CA ALA A 176 3.97 -11.82 -10.18
C ALA A 176 4.10 -13.22 -10.78
N GLY A 177 4.69 -13.35 -11.97
CA GLY A 177 4.88 -14.64 -12.67
C GLY A 177 6.19 -15.35 -12.35
N ILE A 178 7.08 -14.71 -11.57
CA ILE A 178 8.36 -15.27 -11.12
C ILE A 178 8.20 -15.84 -9.71
#